data_236aad544b34b3e2ca0d2ab97ecc4b9a
#
_entry.id   236aad544b34b3e2ca0d2ab97ecc4b9a
#
_cell.length_a   1.000
_cell.length_b   1.000
_cell.length_c   1.000
_cell.angle_alpha   90.00
_cell.angle_beta   90.00
_cell.angle_gamma   90.00
#
_symmetry.space_group_name_H-M   'P 1'
#
loop_
_entity.id
_entity.type
_entity.pdbx_description
1 polymer ?
#
loop_
_entity_poly.entity_id
_entity_poly.type
_entity_poly.pdbx_seq_one_letter_code
_entity_poly.pdbx_strand_id
1 'polypeptide(L)'
;IFPHKMSGEGHFVALFEKDGEDYTSSKRPVSGKTKLPVELKDFMDNTTFEYDPAYINIRDTRVYLTSPYMAEERGLRIIRNGLLLGELKKNRFEPSQAFAMALTRNQFNNCLDLPVSDDRVIRYLKGETIDIDDFNVKSGWTLVCVDGYPLGWGKNANGQLKNKYLAGWRWM
;
A
#
# COMPACT_ATOMS: atom_id res chain seq x y z
N ILE A 1 -7.66 -24.03 -0.84
CA ILE A 1 -8.93 -23.64 -0.20
C ILE A 1 -10.05 -24.17 -1.09
N PHE A 2 -10.96 -24.92 -0.49
CA PHE A 2 -12.07 -25.55 -1.23
C PHE A 2 -13.40 -24.92 -0.78
N PRO A 3 -14.21 -24.35 -1.70
CA PRO A 3 -15.47 -23.68 -1.36
C PRO A 3 -16.48 -24.57 -0.61
N HIS A 4 -16.44 -25.89 -0.82
CA HIS A 4 -17.31 -26.85 -0.14
C HIS A 4 -16.91 -27.15 1.32
N LYS A 5 -15.71 -26.65 1.76
CA LYS A 5 -15.19 -26.87 3.12
C LYS A 5 -15.20 -25.60 3.97
N MET A 6 -15.39 -24.42 3.34
CA MET A 6 -15.43 -23.13 4.03
C MET A 6 -16.18 -22.09 3.17
N SER A 7 -16.75 -21.09 3.85
CA SER A 7 -17.36 -19.97 3.16
C SER A 7 -16.29 -19.12 2.47
N GLY A 8 -16.45 -18.85 1.19
CA GLY A 8 -15.57 -18.02 0.37
C GLY A 8 -15.27 -18.63 -0.99
N GLU A 9 -14.52 -17.89 -1.79
CA GLU A 9 -14.06 -18.32 -3.11
C GLU A 9 -12.93 -19.37 -2.98
N GLY A 10 -12.81 -20.23 -3.98
CA GLY A 10 -11.74 -21.23 -4.04
C GLY A 10 -10.42 -20.58 -4.45
N HIS A 11 -9.38 -20.90 -3.71
CA HIS A 11 -8.01 -20.49 -4.05
C HIS A 11 -7.09 -21.71 -4.08
N PHE A 12 -6.21 -21.75 -5.07
CA PHE A 12 -5.14 -22.74 -5.15
C PHE A 12 -3.80 -22.03 -4.93
N VAL A 13 -3.01 -22.57 -3.99
CA VAL A 13 -1.64 -22.11 -3.74
C VAL A 13 -0.75 -23.35 -3.72
N ALA A 14 0.32 -23.33 -4.48
CA ALA A 14 1.35 -24.36 -4.44
C ALA A 14 2.72 -23.71 -4.36
N LEU A 15 3.53 -24.17 -3.42
CA LEU A 15 4.95 -23.85 -3.32
C LEU A 15 5.71 -25.09 -3.81
N PHE A 16 6.57 -24.88 -4.80
CA PHE A 16 7.46 -25.91 -5.31
C PHE A 16 8.89 -25.57 -4.92
N GLU A 17 9.61 -26.55 -4.42
CA GLU A 17 11.04 -26.52 -4.21
C GLU A 17 11.69 -27.50 -5.17
N LYS A 18 12.72 -27.06 -5.87
CA LYS A 18 13.48 -27.92 -6.78
C LYS A 18 14.60 -28.58 -5.98
N ASP A 19 14.63 -29.90 -5.97
CA ASP A 19 15.76 -30.65 -5.42
C ASP A 19 17.04 -30.38 -6.25
N GLY A 20 18.13 -30.04 -5.57
CA GLY A 20 19.40 -29.72 -6.20
C GLY A 20 20.38 -29.05 -5.26
N GLU A 21 21.54 -28.69 -5.78
CA GLU A 21 22.51 -27.91 -5.02
C GLU A 21 21.92 -26.56 -4.62
N ASP A 22 22.24 -26.10 -3.39
CA ASP A 22 21.78 -24.83 -2.85
C ASP A 22 22.10 -23.67 -3.80
N TYR A 23 21.10 -23.17 -4.48
CA TYR A 23 21.23 -21.95 -5.26
C TYR A 23 21.25 -20.76 -4.29
N THR A 24 22.45 -20.27 -3.97
CA THR A 24 22.57 -19.01 -3.25
C THR A 24 22.05 -17.91 -4.14
N SER A 25 20.78 -17.51 -3.94
CA SER A 25 20.21 -16.36 -4.65
C SER A 25 21.01 -15.12 -4.24
N SER A 26 21.87 -14.66 -5.13
CA SER A 26 22.57 -13.39 -4.92
C SER A 26 21.54 -12.26 -4.98
N LYS A 27 21.58 -11.35 -4.01
CA LYS A 27 20.83 -10.11 -4.09
C LYS A 27 21.17 -9.41 -5.41
N ARG A 28 20.15 -8.94 -6.12
CA ARG A 28 20.35 -8.17 -7.34
C ARG A 28 21.26 -6.98 -7.04
N PRO A 29 22.40 -6.82 -7.73
CA PRO A 29 23.24 -5.65 -7.53
C PRO A 29 22.45 -4.41 -7.90
N VAL A 30 22.33 -3.49 -6.97
CA VAL A 30 21.65 -2.21 -7.20
C VAL A 30 22.68 -1.25 -7.80
N SER A 31 22.43 -0.79 -8.98
CA SER A 31 23.26 0.20 -9.64
C SER A 31 22.91 1.60 -9.15
N GLY A 32 23.73 2.12 -8.23
CA GLY A 32 23.74 3.53 -7.87
C GLY A 32 22.77 3.95 -6.75
N LYS A 33 23.05 5.13 -6.16
CA LYS A 33 22.15 5.79 -5.21
C LYS A 33 20.97 6.37 -5.99
N THR A 34 19.81 5.74 -5.94
CA THR A 34 18.58 6.30 -6.52
C THR A 34 18.19 7.54 -5.73
N LYS A 35 18.29 8.72 -6.34
CA LYS A 35 17.75 9.94 -5.74
C LYS A 35 16.22 9.87 -5.82
N LEU A 36 15.58 9.70 -4.69
CA LEU A 36 14.13 9.68 -4.64
C LEU A 36 13.54 11.04 -5.02
N PRO A 37 12.41 11.08 -5.76
CA PRO A 37 11.63 12.30 -5.94
C PRO A 37 11.24 12.91 -4.60
N VAL A 38 11.25 14.23 -4.51
CA VAL A 38 10.95 14.96 -3.27
C VAL A 38 9.57 14.59 -2.75
N GLU A 39 8.59 14.52 -3.62
CA GLU A 39 7.20 14.21 -3.28
C GLU A 39 7.04 12.81 -2.66
N LEU A 40 7.80 11.84 -3.14
CA LEU A 40 7.85 10.50 -2.56
C LEU A 40 8.53 10.54 -1.20
N LYS A 41 9.68 11.21 -1.11
CA LYS A 41 10.43 11.32 0.14
C LYS A 41 9.59 11.98 1.23
N ASP A 42 8.97 13.13 0.94
CA ASP A 42 8.12 13.86 1.88
C ASP A 42 6.94 13.01 2.39
N PHE A 43 6.38 12.16 1.52
CA PHE A 43 5.35 11.21 1.93
C PHE A 43 5.92 10.10 2.82
N MET A 44 7.05 9.50 2.42
CA MET A 44 7.67 8.38 3.16
C MET A 44 8.21 8.82 4.52
N ASP A 45 8.62 10.09 4.69
CA ASP A 45 9.04 10.67 5.98
C ASP A 45 7.89 10.66 7.03
N ASN A 46 6.63 10.46 6.60
CA ASN A 46 5.49 10.23 7.49
C ASN A 46 5.25 8.76 7.83
N THR A 47 6.12 7.87 7.41
CA THR A 47 6.02 6.44 7.70
C THR A 47 7.22 5.95 8.51
N THR A 48 7.00 4.88 9.27
CA THR A 48 8.07 4.03 9.85
C THR A 48 8.20 2.72 9.09
N PHE A 49 7.63 2.65 7.88
CA PHE A 49 7.75 1.50 7.01
C PHE A 49 9.19 1.36 6.50
N GLU A 50 9.82 0.25 6.84
CA GLU A 50 11.20 -0.01 6.47
C GLU A 50 11.31 -0.42 5.00
N TYR A 51 12.17 0.26 4.27
CA TYR A 51 12.48 -0.06 2.88
C TYR A 51 13.89 0.38 2.53
N ASP A 52 14.50 -0.28 1.55
CA ASP A 52 15.76 0.17 0.98
C ASP A 52 15.46 0.98 -0.30
N PRO A 53 15.83 2.27 -0.34
CA PRO A 53 15.64 3.14 -1.51
C PRO A 53 16.22 2.58 -2.80
N ALA A 54 17.21 1.72 -2.69
CA ALA A 54 17.85 1.07 -3.82
C ALA A 54 16.90 0.16 -4.61
N TYR A 55 15.84 -0.35 -3.98
CA TYR A 55 14.84 -1.20 -4.62
C TYR A 55 13.58 -0.44 -5.05
N ILE A 56 13.60 0.89 -4.96
CA ILE A 56 12.53 1.71 -5.55
C ILE A 56 12.71 1.72 -7.07
N ASN A 57 11.65 1.34 -7.76
CA ASN A 57 11.56 1.35 -9.22
C ASN A 57 10.42 2.26 -9.67
N ILE A 58 10.72 3.24 -10.50
CA ILE A 58 9.73 4.18 -11.04
C ILE A 58 9.54 3.86 -12.52
N ARG A 59 8.28 3.51 -12.87
CA ARG A 59 7.87 3.27 -14.26
C ARG A 59 6.78 4.27 -14.63
N ASP A 60 7.08 5.13 -15.56
CA ASP A 60 6.26 6.30 -15.89
C ASP A 60 6.00 7.16 -14.63
N THR A 61 4.81 7.10 -14.07
CA THR A 61 4.44 7.79 -12.83
C THR A 61 4.31 6.85 -11.63
N ARG A 62 4.33 5.54 -11.84
CA ARG A 62 4.11 4.54 -10.80
C ARG A 62 5.40 4.18 -10.08
N VAL A 63 5.30 4.18 -8.75
CA VAL A 63 6.42 3.88 -7.85
C VAL A 63 6.22 2.50 -7.24
N TYR A 64 7.17 1.62 -7.46
CA TYR A 64 7.17 0.26 -6.91
C TYR A 64 8.33 0.04 -5.97
N LEU A 65 8.10 -0.69 -4.89
CA LEU A 65 9.15 -1.31 -4.09
C LEU A 65 9.31 -2.75 -4.57
N THR A 66 10.48 -3.07 -5.12
CA THR A 66 10.76 -4.39 -5.70
C THR A 66 11.53 -5.26 -4.71
N SER A 67 11.52 -6.57 -4.91
CA SER A 67 12.31 -7.49 -4.09
C SER A 67 13.79 -7.45 -4.49
N PRO A 68 14.73 -7.53 -3.54
CA PRO A 68 16.15 -7.71 -3.83
C PRO A 68 16.47 -9.05 -4.53
N TYR A 69 15.58 -10.03 -4.40
CA TYR A 69 15.75 -11.38 -4.94
C TYR A 69 15.02 -11.61 -6.27
N MET A 70 14.64 -10.53 -6.93
CA MET A 70 13.95 -10.66 -8.21
C MET A 70 14.86 -11.19 -9.32
N ALA A 71 14.32 -12.10 -10.11
CA ALA A 71 14.94 -12.56 -11.35
C ALA A 71 15.12 -11.41 -12.36
N GLU A 72 16.04 -11.59 -13.30
CA GLU A 72 16.18 -10.66 -14.42
C GLU A 72 14.90 -10.59 -15.24
N GLU A 73 14.46 -9.37 -15.53
CA GLU A 73 13.22 -9.11 -16.29
C GLU A 73 13.43 -9.23 -17.81
N ARG A 74 14.67 -9.49 -18.26
CA ARG A 74 15.02 -9.51 -19.69
C ARG A 74 14.21 -10.56 -20.44
N GLY A 75 13.49 -10.11 -21.47
CA GLY A 75 12.65 -11.00 -22.30
C GLY A 75 11.31 -11.38 -21.69
N LEU A 76 10.96 -10.86 -20.50
CA LEU A 76 9.68 -11.11 -19.85
C LEU A 76 8.74 -9.91 -19.97
N ARG A 77 7.45 -10.18 -20.19
CA ARG A 77 6.39 -9.18 -20.07
C ARG A 77 5.94 -9.11 -18.61
N ILE A 78 6.47 -8.14 -17.88
CA ILE A 78 6.11 -7.94 -16.48
C ILE A 78 4.82 -7.13 -16.37
N ILE A 79 3.78 -7.70 -15.79
CA ILE A 79 2.49 -7.06 -15.55
C ILE A 79 2.53 -6.30 -14.22
N ARG A 80 3.06 -6.92 -13.17
CA ARG A 80 3.25 -6.33 -11.84
C ARG A 80 4.57 -6.82 -11.27
N ASN A 81 5.26 -5.91 -10.58
CA ASN A 81 6.55 -6.21 -10.02
C ASN A 81 6.73 -5.49 -8.69
N GLY A 82 6.67 -6.24 -7.59
CA GLY A 82 6.77 -5.72 -6.25
C GLY A 82 5.49 -5.04 -5.73
N LEU A 83 5.66 -4.28 -4.65
CA LEU A 83 4.59 -3.51 -4.01
C LEU A 83 4.44 -2.15 -4.71
N LEU A 84 3.26 -1.87 -5.25
CA LEU A 84 2.94 -0.54 -5.73
C LEU A 84 2.79 0.40 -4.54
N LEU A 85 3.72 1.34 -4.37
CA LEU A 85 3.63 2.35 -3.32
C LEU A 85 2.64 3.45 -3.66
N GLY A 86 2.58 3.87 -4.93
CA GLY A 86 1.69 4.93 -5.38
C GLY A 86 2.09 5.52 -6.72
N GLU A 87 1.58 6.72 -7.00
CA GLU A 87 1.85 7.45 -8.23
C GLU A 87 2.39 8.85 -7.96
N LEU A 88 3.40 9.26 -8.73
CA LEU A 88 3.85 10.63 -8.80
C LEU A 88 2.91 11.43 -9.69
N LYS A 89 2.38 12.52 -9.18
CA LYS A 89 1.60 13.51 -9.90
C LYS A 89 2.34 14.85 -9.85
N LYS A 90 1.85 15.84 -10.57
CA LYS A 90 2.44 17.18 -10.51
C LYS A 90 2.48 17.69 -9.06
N ASN A 91 3.71 17.85 -8.54
CA ASN A 91 4.01 18.36 -7.19
C ASN A 91 3.34 17.57 -6.03
N ARG A 92 3.07 16.28 -6.19
CA ARG A 92 2.54 15.44 -5.12
C ARG A 92 2.74 13.96 -5.39
N PHE A 93 2.76 13.17 -4.32
CA PHE A 93 2.65 11.71 -4.35
C PHE A 93 1.24 11.30 -3.93
N GLU A 94 0.66 10.35 -4.66
CA GLU A 94 -0.63 9.74 -4.32
C GLU A 94 -0.40 8.27 -3.95
N PRO A 95 -0.56 7.89 -2.67
CA PRO A 95 -0.32 6.53 -2.21
C PRO A 95 -1.37 5.57 -2.78
N SER A 96 -0.95 4.35 -3.06
CA SER A 96 -1.83 3.31 -3.58
C SER A 96 -2.61 2.62 -2.47
N GLN A 97 -3.73 1.99 -2.83
CA GLN A 97 -4.46 1.09 -1.94
C GLN A 97 -3.59 -0.10 -1.49
N ALA A 98 -2.75 -0.64 -2.39
CA ALA A 98 -1.85 -1.74 -2.07
C ALA A 98 -0.85 -1.36 -0.98
N PHE A 99 -0.38 -0.10 -0.97
CA PHE A 99 0.50 0.37 0.08
C PHE A 99 -0.22 0.51 1.43
N ALA A 100 -1.47 1.00 1.45
CA ALA A 100 -2.25 1.02 2.68
C ALA A 100 -2.37 -0.39 3.29
N MET A 101 -2.66 -1.40 2.46
CA MET A 101 -2.81 -2.79 2.90
C MET A 101 -1.51 -3.46 3.33
N ALA A 102 -0.36 -2.91 2.96
CA ALA A 102 0.96 -3.39 3.37
C ALA A 102 1.45 -2.78 4.68
N LEU A 103 0.81 -1.70 5.15
CA LEU A 103 1.14 -1.04 6.40
C LEU A 103 0.44 -1.69 7.58
N THR A 104 0.98 -1.47 8.77
CA THR A 104 0.27 -1.58 10.04
C THR A 104 -0.16 -0.20 10.52
N ARG A 105 -1.14 -0.13 11.43
CA ARG A 105 -1.63 1.13 12.02
C ARG A 105 -0.52 2.06 12.49
N ASN A 106 0.52 1.50 13.11
CA ASN A 106 1.59 2.28 13.72
C ASN A 106 2.69 2.71 12.73
N GLN A 107 2.61 2.27 11.48
CA GLN A 107 3.60 2.61 10.46
C GLN A 107 3.27 3.89 9.69
N PHE A 108 2.16 4.55 9.97
CA PHE A 108 1.84 5.86 9.40
C PHE A 108 1.50 6.86 10.50
N ASN A 109 2.19 8.01 10.51
CA ASN A 109 2.10 8.98 11.61
C ASN A 109 0.73 9.63 11.77
N ASN A 110 -0.04 9.71 10.69
CA ASN A 110 -1.37 10.32 10.67
C ASN A 110 -2.43 9.25 10.39
N CYS A 111 -2.99 8.68 11.43
CA CYS A 111 -3.92 7.54 11.36
C CYS A 111 -5.27 7.91 11.99
N LEU A 112 -6.36 7.54 11.32
CA LEU A 112 -7.71 7.50 11.85
C LEU A 112 -8.07 6.04 12.10
N ASP A 113 -8.26 5.67 13.35
CA ASP A 113 -8.65 4.32 13.75
C ASP A 113 -10.07 4.33 14.30
N LEU A 114 -10.99 3.73 13.58
CA LEU A 114 -12.40 3.66 13.91
C LEU A 114 -12.72 2.29 14.53
N PRO A 115 -13.54 2.21 15.57
CA PRO A 115 -14.08 0.93 16.00
C PRO A 115 -15.00 0.37 14.91
N VAL A 116 -15.07 -0.95 14.77
CA VAL A 116 -15.90 -1.62 13.75
C VAL A 116 -17.40 -1.26 13.88
N SER A 117 -17.83 -0.85 15.07
CA SER A 117 -19.21 -0.43 15.37
C SER A 117 -19.51 1.02 14.94
N ASP A 118 -18.52 1.78 14.50
CA ASP A 118 -18.73 3.17 14.07
C ASP A 118 -19.34 3.22 12.65
N ASP A 119 -20.46 3.89 12.51
CA ASP A 119 -21.19 4.01 11.23
C ASP A 119 -20.34 4.63 10.11
N ARG A 120 -19.31 5.42 10.45
CA ARG A 120 -18.37 6.00 9.50
C ARG A 120 -17.55 4.94 8.75
N VAL A 121 -17.39 3.74 9.31
CA VAL A 121 -16.73 2.61 8.63
C VAL A 121 -17.50 2.25 7.36
N ILE A 122 -18.81 2.06 7.47
CA ILE A 122 -19.66 1.73 6.31
C ILE A 122 -19.68 2.88 5.30
N ARG A 123 -19.79 4.10 5.77
CA ARG A 123 -19.74 5.30 4.91
C ARG A 123 -18.43 5.40 4.16
N TYR A 124 -17.30 5.11 4.85
CA TYR A 124 -16.00 5.07 4.21
C TYR A 124 -15.91 3.97 3.15
N LEU A 125 -16.39 2.76 3.43
CA LEU A 125 -16.40 1.66 2.46
C LEU A 125 -17.29 1.98 1.24
N LYS A 126 -18.33 2.78 1.38
CA LYS A 126 -19.16 3.31 0.28
C LYS A 126 -18.48 4.43 -0.52
N GLY A 127 -17.34 4.93 -0.07
CA GLY A 127 -16.61 6.00 -0.75
C GLY A 127 -17.08 7.42 -0.38
N GLU A 128 -17.87 7.56 0.70
CA GLU A 128 -18.35 8.86 1.17
C GLU A 128 -17.23 9.67 1.86
N THR A 129 -17.37 10.99 1.86
CA THR A 129 -16.62 11.86 2.77
C THR A 129 -17.19 11.71 4.16
N ILE A 130 -16.36 11.58 5.17
CA ILE A 130 -16.76 11.44 6.56
C ILE A 130 -16.24 12.59 7.41
N ASP A 131 -17.05 13.00 8.39
CA ASP A 131 -16.67 13.97 9.40
C ASP A 131 -15.82 13.30 10.48
N ILE A 132 -14.69 13.93 10.83
CA ILE A 132 -13.72 13.43 11.81
C ILE A 132 -13.25 14.50 12.77
N ASP A 133 -14.05 15.56 13.00
CA ASP A 133 -13.70 16.67 13.89
C ASP A 133 -13.53 16.21 15.36
N ASP A 134 -14.14 15.08 15.73
CA ASP A 134 -14.00 14.43 17.03
C ASP A 134 -12.67 13.66 17.20
N PHE A 135 -11.85 13.57 16.15
CA PHE A 135 -10.54 12.90 16.19
C PHE A 135 -9.39 13.90 16.03
N ASN A 136 -8.30 13.64 16.74
CA ASN A 136 -7.08 14.44 16.60
C ASN A 136 -6.26 13.96 15.38
N VAL A 137 -6.80 14.14 14.18
CA VAL A 137 -6.16 13.76 12.91
C VAL A 137 -5.68 15.03 12.20
N LYS A 138 -4.39 15.05 11.86
CA LYS A 138 -3.78 16.18 11.15
C LYS A 138 -4.30 16.32 9.73
N SER A 139 -4.27 17.54 9.17
CA SER A 139 -4.54 17.76 7.75
C SER A 139 -3.54 17.00 6.87
N GLY A 140 -4.00 16.48 5.75
CA GLY A 140 -3.18 15.75 4.78
C GLY A 140 -3.60 14.29 4.61
N TRP A 141 -2.68 13.47 4.09
CA TRP A 141 -2.89 12.04 3.94
C TRP A 141 -3.09 11.39 5.30
N THR A 142 -4.07 10.51 5.36
CA THR A 142 -4.50 9.81 6.58
C THR A 142 -4.70 8.35 6.26
N LEU A 143 -4.04 7.47 7.02
CA LEU A 143 -4.31 6.04 6.96
C LEU A 143 -5.60 5.78 7.75
N VAL A 144 -6.61 5.21 7.09
CA VAL A 144 -7.86 4.83 7.74
C VAL A 144 -7.77 3.38 8.17
N CYS A 145 -8.01 3.14 9.45
CA CYS A 145 -8.00 1.81 10.05
C CYS A 145 -9.34 1.49 10.69
N VAL A 146 -9.60 0.22 10.91
CA VAL A 146 -10.70 -0.30 11.72
C VAL A 146 -10.15 -1.32 12.70
N ASP A 147 -10.35 -1.08 14.00
CA ASP A 147 -9.81 -1.91 15.09
C ASP A 147 -8.31 -2.22 14.91
N GLY A 148 -7.54 -1.22 14.46
CA GLY A 148 -6.11 -1.33 14.20
C GLY A 148 -5.71 -1.90 12.84
N TYR A 149 -6.65 -2.34 12.00
CA TYR A 149 -6.37 -2.89 10.68
C TYR A 149 -6.56 -1.84 9.58
N PRO A 150 -5.54 -1.56 8.75
CA PRO A 150 -5.65 -0.61 7.66
C PRO A 150 -6.72 -0.99 6.64
N LEU A 151 -7.59 -0.04 6.31
CA LEU A 151 -8.60 -0.16 5.25
C LEU A 151 -8.17 0.55 3.96
N GLY A 152 -7.49 1.68 4.07
CA GLY A 152 -7.11 2.48 2.92
C GLY A 152 -6.74 3.91 3.29
N TRP A 153 -6.83 4.80 2.31
CA TRP A 153 -6.42 6.19 2.45
C TRP A 153 -7.60 7.16 2.48
N GLY A 154 -7.43 8.22 3.22
CA GLY A 154 -8.22 9.43 3.14
C GLY A 154 -7.34 10.66 3.06
N LYS A 155 -7.91 11.81 2.79
CA LYS A 155 -7.23 13.09 2.87
C LYS A 155 -8.04 14.03 3.72
N ASN A 156 -7.54 14.30 4.95
CA ASN A 156 -8.19 15.22 5.87
C ASN A 156 -7.94 16.68 5.46
N ALA A 157 -9.02 17.45 5.45
CA ALA A 157 -8.99 18.89 5.34
C ALA A 157 -10.08 19.48 6.26
N ASN A 158 -9.67 20.16 7.32
CA ASN A 158 -10.57 20.81 8.28
C ASN A 158 -11.65 19.86 8.83
N GLY A 159 -11.23 18.69 9.36
CA GLY A 159 -12.14 17.72 9.95
C GLY A 159 -12.99 16.91 8.94
N GLN A 160 -12.89 17.24 7.65
CA GLN A 160 -13.55 16.49 6.59
C GLN A 160 -12.57 15.55 5.88
N LEU A 161 -12.73 14.25 6.07
CA LEU A 161 -11.91 13.23 5.42
C LEU A 161 -12.47 12.89 4.03
N LYS A 162 -11.82 13.44 2.99
CA LYS A 162 -12.12 13.05 1.60
C LYS A 162 -11.66 11.63 1.38
N ASN A 163 -12.59 10.78 0.99
CA ASN A 163 -12.38 9.37 0.75
C ASN A 163 -11.42 9.14 -0.42
N LYS A 164 -10.44 8.24 -0.23
CA LYS A 164 -9.48 7.79 -1.24
C LYS A 164 -9.48 6.26 -1.39
N TYR A 165 -10.48 5.61 -0.83
CA TYR A 165 -10.67 4.17 -0.98
C TYR A 165 -10.85 3.79 -2.45
N LEU A 166 -10.26 2.68 -2.84
CA LEU A 166 -10.23 2.24 -4.24
C LEU A 166 -11.65 2.10 -4.80
N ALA A 167 -11.95 2.82 -5.88
CA ALA A 167 -13.31 2.90 -6.42
C ALA A 167 -13.91 1.51 -6.74
N GLY A 168 -13.10 0.58 -7.27
CA GLY A 168 -13.55 -0.77 -7.59
C GLY A 168 -13.81 -1.67 -6.37
N TRP A 169 -13.51 -1.22 -5.16
CA TRP A 169 -13.75 -1.95 -3.91
C TRP A 169 -14.88 -1.35 -3.07
N ARG A 170 -15.47 -0.26 -3.53
CA ARG A 170 -16.55 0.41 -2.80
C ARG A 170 -17.81 -0.45 -2.75
N TRP A 171 -18.45 -0.43 -1.61
CA TRP A 171 -19.75 -1.08 -1.43
C TRP A 171 -20.83 -0.28 -2.14
N MET A 172 -21.77 -0.99 -2.74
CA MET A 172 -22.96 -0.42 -3.39
C MET A 172 -24.14 -0.44 -2.42
#